data_df235d59c7f41f36c473587e6e80e67f
#
_entry.id   df235d59c7f41f36c473587e6e80e67f
#
_cell.length_a   1.000
_cell.length_b   1.000
_cell.length_c   1.000
_cell.angle_alpha   90.00
_cell.angle_beta   90.00
_cell.angle_gamma   90.00
#
_symmetry.space_group_name_H-M   'P 1'
#
loop_
_entity.id
_entity.type
_entity.pdbx_description
1 polymer ?
#
loop_
_entity_poly.entity_id
_entity_poly.type
_entity_poly.pdbx_seq_one_letter_code
_entity_poly.pdbx_strand_id
1 'polypeptide(L)'
;LQSFGFRLARADEFIAQRRSFLDQMNRNSISRQSVGGAVGDQVGVQSIPSYACYETVEETYAAAQGFATTYPNLAAWIDVGNACLGGYDIFVLKLTNQSLTGVKPKLFVNSAIHAREYTTAPLNLSFARWLLEGYGVNADATWILDHHEVHLMLQTNPDGRKKAESGLRRTRGIGAAGVAL
;
A
#
# COMPACT_ATOMS: atom_id res chain seq x y z
N LEU A 1 29.62 16.02 5.41
CA LEU A 1 28.16 15.78 5.58
C LEU A 1 27.54 16.74 6.59
N GLN A 2 28.25 17.13 7.65
CA GLN A 2 27.79 18.16 8.60
C GLN A 2 27.59 19.55 7.97
N SER A 3 28.34 19.86 6.91
CA SER A 3 28.21 21.13 6.19
C SER A 3 26.88 21.29 5.42
N PHE A 4 26.10 20.22 5.27
CA PHE A 4 24.78 20.22 4.63
C PHE A 4 23.61 20.13 5.62
N GLY A 5 23.85 20.31 6.91
CA GLY A 5 22.81 20.28 7.93
C GLY A 5 22.25 18.89 8.27
N PHE A 6 22.86 17.83 7.78
CA PHE A 6 22.45 16.47 8.13
C PHE A 6 22.99 16.08 9.51
N ARG A 7 22.09 15.77 10.43
CA ARG A 7 22.44 15.19 11.72
C ARG A 7 22.54 13.67 11.54
N LEU A 8 23.74 13.11 11.75
CA LEU A 8 23.89 11.65 11.89
C LEU A 8 23.20 11.23 13.19
N ALA A 9 22.02 10.63 13.10
CA ALA A 9 21.42 9.98 14.24
C ALA A 9 22.28 8.77 14.64
N ARG A 10 22.46 8.55 15.94
CA ARG A 10 23.12 7.34 16.43
C ARG A 10 22.25 6.15 16.10
N ALA A 11 22.83 5.06 15.63
CA ALA A 11 22.09 3.87 15.22
C ALA A 11 21.22 3.29 16.35
N ASP A 12 21.73 3.36 17.59
CA ASP A 12 21.02 2.94 18.80
C ASP A 12 19.76 3.79 19.08
N GLU A 13 19.83 5.12 18.89
CA GLU A 13 18.68 6.02 19.03
C GLU A 13 17.61 5.74 17.94
N PHE A 14 18.05 5.52 16.70
CA PHE A 14 17.16 5.16 15.60
C PHE A 14 16.47 3.82 15.84
N ILE A 15 17.22 2.81 16.30
CA ILE A 15 16.68 1.48 16.62
C ILE A 15 15.68 1.57 17.78
N ALA A 16 15.97 2.37 18.82
CA ALA A 16 15.08 2.55 19.97
C ALA A 16 13.76 3.24 19.54
N GLN A 17 13.84 4.30 18.74
CA GLN A 17 12.66 4.97 18.19
C GLN A 17 11.82 4.05 17.32
N ARG A 18 12.46 3.24 16.46
CA ARG A 18 11.76 2.29 15.60
C ARG A 18 11.08 1.17 16.39
N ARG A 19 11.72 0.66 17.45
CA ARG A 19 11.09 -0.32 18.36
C ARG A 19 9.87 0.26 19.06
N SER A 20 9.97 1.45 19.61
CA SER A 20 8.85 2.15 20.25
C SER A 20 7.69 2.36 19.29
N PHE A 21 7.96 2.75 18.05
CA PHE A 21 6.96 2.91 17.00
C PHE A 21 6.27 1.57 16.67
N LEU A 22 7.02 0.49 16.48
CA LEU A 22 6.47 -0.85 16.20
C LEU A 22 5.63 -1.37 17.37
N ASP A 23 6.07 -1.15 18.61
CA ASP A 23 5.33 -1.52 19.81
C ASP A 23 4.02 -0.73 19.93
N GLN A 24 4.02 0.52 19.53
CA GLN A 24 2.82 1.35 19.51
C GLN A 24 1.85 0.89 18.42
N MET A 25 2.35 0.55 17.22
CA MET A 25 1.53 -0.02 16.15
C MET A 25 0.91 -1.36 16.57
N ASN A 26 1.70 -2.25 17.20
CA ASN A 26 1.21 -3.53 17.70
C ASN A 26 0.14 -3.35 18.79
N ARG A 27 0.33 -2.42 19.73
CA ARG A 27 -0.69 -2.10 20.75
C ARG A 27 -1.98 -1.57 20.11
N ASN A 28 -1.87 -0.72 19.10
CA ASN A 28 -3.03 -0.17 18.39
C ASN A 28 -3.76 -1.23 17.57
N SER A 29 -3.05 -2.21 17.00
CA SER A 29 -3.69 -3.32 16.28
C SER A 29 -4.40 -4.27 17.23
N ILE A 30 -3.82 -4.56 18.40
CA ILE A 30 -4.43 -5.40 19.43
C ILE A 30 -5.68 -4.71 20.02
N SER A 31 -5.61 -3.39 20.28
CA SER A 31 -6.78 -2.65 20.79
C SER A 31 -7.93 -2.53 19.78
N ARG A 32 -7.62 -2.54 18.46
CA ARG A 32 -8.66 -2.58 17.42
C ARG A 32 -9.36 -3.93 17.31
N GLN A 33 -8.71 -5.03 17.69
CA GLN A 33 -9.33 -6.35 17.76
C GLN A 33 -10.25 -6.52 18.98
N SER A 34 -10.07 -5.72 20.04
CA SER A 34 -10.85 -5.81 21.27
C SER A 34 -12.01 -4.81 21.38
N VAL A 35 -12.13 -3.84 20.48
CA VAL A 35 -13.26 -2.91 20.43
C VAL A 35 -14.18 -3.32 19.29
N GLY A 36 -15.08 -4.24 19.57
CA GLY A 36 -16.27 -4.49 18.75
C GLY A 36 -17.18 -3.27 18.79
N GLY A 37 -16.94 -2.30 17.93
CA GLY A 37 -17.74 -1.11 17.71
C GLY A 37 -18.04 -0.98 16.23
N ALA A 38 -19.31 -1.14 15.88
CA ALA A 38 -19.86 -1.04 14.55
C ALA A 38 -19.43 0.26 13.84
N VAL A 39 -18.67 0.13 12.78
CA VAL A 39 -18.64 1.11 11.69
C VAL A 39 -18.88 0.34 10.40
N GLY A 40 -19.93 0.76 9.72
CA GLY A 40 -20.55 0.34 8.50
C GLY A 40 -19.89 -0.74 7.65
N ASP A 41 -20.74 -1.68 7.27
CA ASP A 41 -20.59 -2.69 6.22
C ASP A 41 -19.18 -3.29 6.06
N GLN A 42 -18.90 -4.26 6.90
CA GLN A 42 -17.87 -5.25 6.69
C GLN A 42 -18.30 -6.08 5.47
N VAL A 43 -17.87 -5.67 4.28
CA VAL A 43 -17.67 -6.65 3.20
C VAL A 43 -16.75 -7.71 3.82
N GLY A 44 -17.26 -8.91 4.03
CA GLY A 44 -16.59 -9.96 4.78
C GLY A 44 -15.17 -10.11 4.26
N VAL A 45 -14.20 -9.84 5.14
CA VAL A 45 -12.77 -9.94 4.84
C VAL A 45 -12.48 -11.39 4.49
N GLN A 46 -12.41 -11.70 3.21
CA GLN A 46 -11.98 -13.00 2.70
C GLN A 46 -10.47 -12.98 2.52
N SER A 47 -9.75 -12.93 3.62
CA SER A 47 -8.29 -13.03 3.61
C SER A 47 -7.82 -14.24 2.81
N ILE A 48 -6.59 -14.20 2.32
CA ILE A 48 -5.99 -15.33 1.60
C ILE A 48 -6.07 -16.60 2.46
N PRO A 49 -6.60 -17.72 1.95
CA PRO A 49 -6.70 -18.97 2.69
C PRO A 49 -5.36 -19.35 3.34
N SER A 50 -5.37 -19.64 4.62
CA SER A 50 -4.19 -19.91 5.47
C SER A 50 -3.28 -18.72 5.77
N TYR A 51 -3.63 -17.51 5.31
CA TYR A 51 -2.85 -16.28 5.51
C TYR A 51 -3.77 -15.11 5.85
N ALA A 52 -4.51 -15.23 6.94
CA ALA A 52 -5.57 -14.30 7.36
C ALA A 52 -5.15 -12.82 7.54
N CYS A 53 -3.84 -12.54 7.57
CA CYS A 53 -3.31 -11.17 7.70
C CYS A 53 -3.06 -10.48 6.36
N TYR A 54 -3.30 -11.16 5.23
CA TYR A 54 -2.99 -10.63 3.91
C TYR A 54 -4.23 -10.56 3.05
N GLU A 55 -4.45 -9.39 2.47
CA GLU A 55 -5.56 -9.12 1.58
C GLU A 55 -5.39 -9.83 0.24
N THR A 56 -6.52 -10.21 -0.35
CA THR A 56 -6.64 -10.65 -1.74
C THR A 56 -6.43 -9.47 -2.70
N VAL A 57 -6.37 -9.76 -4.01
CA VAL A 57 -6.32 -8.71 -5.05
C VAL A 57 -7.54 -7.80 -4.92
N GLU A 58 -8.73 -8.37 -4.78
CA GLU A 58 -9.99 -7.65 -4.71
C GLU A 58 -10.07 -6.76 -3.45
N GLU A 59 -9.63 -7.28 -2.32
CA GLU A 59 -9.60 -6.51 -1.04
C GLU A 59 -8.59 -5.37 -1.12
N THR A 60 -7.41 -5.60 -1.74
CA THR A 60 -6.42 -4.56 -1.98
C THR A 60 -7.01 -3.43 -2.84
N TYR A 61 -7.72 -3.79 -3.93
CA TYR A 61 -8.35 -2.82 -4.81
C TYR A 61 -9.49 -2.07 -4.12
N ALA A 62 -10.33 -2.77 -3.38
CA ALA A 62 -11.41 -2.15 -2.61
C ALA A 62 -10.89 -1.16 -1.57
N ALA A 63 -9.79 -1.51 -0.87
CA ALA A 63 -9.16 -0.62 0.10
C ALA A 63 -8.60 0.65 -0.57
N ALA A 64 -7.91 0.50 -1.71
CA ALA A 64 -7.36 1.63 -2.46
C ALA A 64 -8.43 2.55 -3.04
N GLN A 65 -9.50 1.97 -3.60
CA GLN A 65 -10.65 2.71 -4.07
C GLN A 65 -11.37 3.43 -2.92
N GLY A 66 -11.43 2.81 -1.74
CA GLY A 66 -11.93 3.42 -0.52
C GLY A 66 -11.15 4.66 -0.11
N PHE A 67 -9.82 4.65 -0.27
CA PHE A 67 -9.00 5.84 -0.03
C PHE A 67 -9.35 6.98 -1.01
N ALA A 68 -9.49 6.69 -2.30
CA ALA A 68 -9.87 7.70 -3.29
C ALA A 68 -11.27 8.28 -3.02
N THR A 69 -12.19 7.47 -2.53
CA THR A 69 -13.54 7.91 -2.14
C THR A 69 -13.51 8.77 -0.88
N THR A 70 -12.73 8.38 0.12
CA THR A 70 -12.67 9.08 1.42
C THR A 70 -11.87 10.38 1.34
N TYR A 71 -10.83 10.41 0.51
CA TYR A 71 -9.91 11.54 0.37
C TYR A 71 -9.84 12.07 -1.07
N PRO A 72 -10.95 12.51 -1.68
CA PRO A 72 -11.02 12.83 -3.11
C PRO A 72 -10.08 13.96 -3.54
N ASN A 73 -9.66 14.84 -2.62
CA ASN A 73 -8.70 15.91 -2.90
C ASN A 73 -7.22 15.45 -2.79
N LEU A 74 -6.96 14.28 -2.21
CA LEU A 74 -5.62 13.77 -1.94
C LEU A 74 -5.30 12.46 -2.66
N ALA A 75 -6.33 11.73 -3.09
CA ALA A 75 -6.17 10.41 -3.70
C ALA A 75 -7.01 10.26 -4.97
N ALA A 76 -6.47 9.56 -5.95
CA ALA A 76 -7.19 9.16 -7.16
C ALA A 76 -6.86 7.70 -7.50
N TRP A 77 -7.89 6.92 -7.86
CA TRP A 77 -7.76 5.54 -8.31
C TRP A 77 -7.81 5.52 -9.84
N ILE A 78 -6.72 5.17 -10.49
CA ILE A 78 -6.52 5.36 -11.94
C ILE A 78 -6.33 3.99 -12.58
N ASP A 79 -7.18 3.67 -13.55
CA ASP A 79 -6.99 2.54 -14.45
C ASP A 79 -5.85 2.87 -15.44
N VAL A 80 -4.86 1.99 -15.53
CA VAL A 80 -3.70 2.15 -16.42
C VAL A 80 -3.61 1.04 -17.47
N GLY A 81 -4.57 0.12 -17.50
CA GLY A 81 -4.69 -0.95 -18.50
C GLY A 81 -5.03 -2.31 -17.91
N ASN A 82 -4.89 -3.34 -18.73
CA ASN A 82 -5.32 -4.68 -18.40
C ASN A 82 -4.15 -5.62 -18.11
N ALA A 83 -4.36 -6.58 -17.22
CA ALA A 83 -3.42 -7.66 -16.99
C ALA A 83 -3.41 -8.65 -18.19
N CYS A 84 -2.27 -9.32 -18.39
CA CYS A 84 -2.01 -10.12 -19.59
C CYS A 84 -2.98 -11.27 -19.82
N LEU A 85 -3.58 -11.84 -18.77
CA LEU A 85 -4.49 -12.97 -18.87
C LEU A 85 -5.97 -12.53 -18.92
N GLY A 86 -6.23 -11.21 -18.92
CA GLY A 86 -7.57 -10.64 -19.12
C GLY A 86 -8.52 -10.81 -17.94
N GLY A 87 -8.01 -11.16 -16.75
CA GLY A 87 -8.82 -11.34 -15.55
C GLY A 87 -8.94 -10.10 -14.67
N TYR A 88 -8.00 -9.18 -14.78
CA TYR A 88 -7.92 -7.98 -13.96
C TYR A 88 -7.46 -6.77 -14.74
N ASP A 89 -7.94 -5.60 -14.35
CA ASP A 89 -7.35 -4.33 -14.74
C ASP A 89 -6.20 -4.00 -13.79
N ILE A 90 -5.24 -3.21 -14.26
CA ILE A 90 -4.12 -2.72 -13.48
C ILE A 90 -4.41 -1.28 -13.09
N PHE A 91 -4.31 -1.01 -11.80
CA PHE A 91 -4.60 0.30 -11.25
C PHE A 91 -3.40 0.92 -10.54
N VAL A 92 -3.40 2.25 -10.51
CA VAL A 92 -2.47 3.06 -9.74
C VAL A 92 -3.25 3.94 -8.76
N LEU A 93 -2.91 3.86 -7.49
CA LEU A 93 -3.34 4.82 -6.49
C LEU A 93 -2.40 6.02 -6.52
N LYS A 94 -2.87 7.14 -7.06
CA LYS A 94 -2.14 8.41 -7.06
C LYS A 94 -2.48 9.18 -5.79
N LEU A 95 -1.45 9.62 -5.07
CA LEU A 95 -1.56 10.39 -3.84
C LEU A 95 -0.85 11.73 -4.01
N THR A 96 -1.57 12.83 -3.85
CA THR A 96 -1.06 14.20 -3.90
C THR A 96 -2.16 15.16 -3.50
N ASN A 97 -1.83 16.32 -2.95
CA ASN A 97 -2.81 17.40 -2.82
C ASN A 97 -3.14 17.97 -4.21
N GLN A 98 -4.33 17.65 -4.71
CA GLN A 98 -4.80 18.05 -6.06
C GLN A 98 -5.17 19.52 -6.15
N SER A 99 -5.37 20.20 -4.99
CA SER A 99 -5.67 21.62 -4.95
C SER A 99 -4.44 22.50 -5.22
N LEU A 100 -3.24 21.94 -5.02
CA LEU A 100 -1.97 22.62 -5.30
C LEU A 100 -1.51 22.27 -6.71
N THR A 101 -1.65 23.23 -7.61
CA THR A 101 -1.24 23.09 -9.01
C THR A 101 0.25 23.34 -9.21
N GLY A 102 0.83 22.77 -10.27
CA GLY A 102 2.24 22.92 -10.63
C GLY A 102 2.89 21.58 -10.89
N VAL A 103 4.12 21.63 -11.39
CA VAL A 103 4.92 20.42 -11.64
C VAL A 103 5.47 19.91 -10.29
N LYS A 104 5.08 18.70 -9.91
CA LYS A 104 5.58 18.02 -8.72
C LYS A 104 6.48 16.84 -9.12
N PRO A 105 7.58 16.61 -8.40
CA PRO A 105 8.34 15.38 -8.52
C PRO A 105 7.45 14.15 -8.28
N LYS A 106 7.73 13.07 -9.00
CA LYS A 106 6.92 11.85 -8.96
C LYS A 106 7.72 10.70 -8.36
N LEU A 107 7.13 10.04 -7.37
CA LEU A 107 7.61 8.75 -6.86
C LEU A 107 6.67 7.66 -7.37
N PHE A 108 7.22 6.68 -8.07
CA PHE A 108 6.50 5.47 -8.44
C PHE A 108 6.98 4.29 -7.60
N VAL A 109 6.04 3.60 -6.97
CA VAL A 109 6.30 2.40 -6.17
C VAL A 109 5.37 1.30 -6.64
N ASN A 110 5.93 0.15 -6.95
CA ASN A 110 5.16 -1.03 -7.31
C ASN A 110 5.30 -2.14 -6.25
N SER A 111 4.29 -3.02 -6.19
CA SER A 111 4.27 -4.18 -5.30
C SER A 111 3.60 -5.38 -5.99
N ALA A 112 3.70 -6.55 -5.38
CA ALA A 112 3.12 -7.79 -5.88
C ALA A 112 3.55 -8.16 -7.31
N ILE A 113 4.79 -7.81 -7.72
CA ILE A 113 5.41 -8.29 -8.97
C ILE A 113 5.55 -9.81 -8.91
N HIS A 114 6.13 -10.30 -7.82
CA HIS A 114 6.19 -11.72 -7.53
C HIS A 114 4.94 -12.13 -6.75
N ALA A 115 4.15 -12.97 -7.32
CA ALA A 115 2.81 -13.32 -6.87
C ALA A 115 2.70 -13.81 -5.41
N ARG A 116 3.76 -14.42 -4.87
CA ARG A 116 3.78 -15.02 -3.53
C ARG A 116 4.33 -14.11 -2.44
N GLU A 117 4.74 -12.91 -2.78
CA GLU A 117 5.23 -11.90 -1.83
C GLU A 117 4.04 -11.13 -1.26
N TYR A 118 3.30 -11.79 -0.34
CA TYR A 118 2.02 -11.29 0.17
C TYR A 118 2.13 -9.98 0.95
N THR A 119 3.27 -9.68 1.54
CA THR A 119 3.48 -8.50 2.41
C THR A 119 3.57 -7.18 1.64
N THR A 120 3.94 -7.21 0.36
CA THR A 120 4.33 -6.00 -0.37
C THR A 120 3.17 -5.04 -0.63
N ALA A 121 1.99 -5.54 -1.02
CA ALA A 121 0.80 -4.73 -1.24
C ALA A 121 0.24 -4.13 0.07
N PRO A 122 0.05 -4.90 1.16
CA PRO A 122 -0.34 -4.35 2.47
C PRO A 122 0.63 -3.29 3.01
N LEU A 123 1.94 -3.43 2.76
CA LEU A 123 2.92 -2.41 3.14
C LEU A 123 2.64 -1.08 2.43
N ASN A 124 2.41 -1.12 1.12
CA ASN A 124 2.11 0.08 0.34
C ASN A 124 0.72 0.66 0.68
N LEU A 125 -0.28 -0.16 1.01
CA LEU A 125 -1.56 0.32 1.55
C LEU A 125 -1.38 1.03 2.89
N SER A 126 -0.54 0.48 3.77
CA SER A 126 -0.22 1.11 5.06
C SER A 126 0.51 2.43 4.88
N PHE A 127 1.40 2.54 3.89
CA PHE A 127 2.06 3.78 3.53
C PHE A 127 1.07 4.82 2.98
N ALA A 128 0.16 4.40 2.10
CA ALA A 128 -0.90 5.28 1.60
C ALA A 128 -1.78 5.82 2.74
N ARG A 129 -2.20 4.94 3.65
CA ARG A 129 -2.99 5.31 4.82
C ARG A 129 -2.26 6.32 5.69
N TRP A 130 -0.98 6.08 5.98
CA TRP A 130 -0.16 7.00 6.78
C TRP A 130 -0.07 8.39 6.16
N LEU A 131 0.09 8.48 4.84
CA LEU A 131 0.10 9.77 4.14
C LEU A 131 -1.25 10.47 4.24
N LEU A 132 -2.35 9.76 3.99
CA LEU A 132 -3.69 10.35 3.93
C LEU A 132 -4.21 10.73 5.33
N GLU A 133 -4.08 9.85 6.32
CA GLU A 133 -4.51 10.12 7.70
C GLU A 133 -3.59 11.15 8.39
N GLY A 134 -2.33 11.22 7.97
CA GLY A 134 -1.35 12.17 8.47
C GLY A 134 -1.44 13.57 7.85
N TYR A 135 -2.18 13.74 6.76
CA TYR A 135 -2.27 15.03 6.09
C TYR A 135 -2.91 16.09 7.01
N GLY A 136 -2.25 17.25 7.13
CA GLY A 136 -2.66 18.33 8.02
C GLY A 136 -2.32 18.11 9.51
N VAL A 137 -1.80 16.93 9.89
CA VAL A 137 -1.45 16.59 11.27
C VAL A 137 0.03 16.24 11.41
N ASN A 138 0.56 15.48 10.47
CA ASN A 138 1.98 15.11 10.41
C ASN A 138 2.67 15.98 9.35
N ALA A 139 3.77 16.65 9.73
CA ALA A 139 4.48 17.57 8.85
C ALA A 139 5.06 16.88 7.60
N ASP A 140 5.60 15.66 7.75
CA ASP A 140 6.21 14.92 6.64
C ASP A 140 5.15 14.44 5.64
N ALA A 141 4.03 13.89 6.14
CA ALA A 141 2.92 13.45 5.29
C ALA A 141 2.31 14.63 4.53
N THR A 142 2.10 15.77 5.19
CA THR A 142 1.58 16.98 4.59
C THR A 142 2.54 17.50 3.52
N TRP A 143 3.83 17.61 3.84
CA TRP A 143 4.83 18.09 2.90
C TRP A 143 4.97 17.20 1.68
N ILE A 144 4.95 15.87 1.87
CA ILE A 144 5.00 14.91 0.75
C ILE A 144 3.82 15.13 -0.19
N LEU A 145 2.59 15.18 0.34
CA LEU A 145 1.40 15.32 -0.50
C LEU A 145 1.27 16.70 -1.13
N ASP A 146 1.77 17.75 -0.50
CA ASP A 146 1.74 19.11 -1.05
C ASP A 146 2.77 19.28 -2.19
N HIS A 147 3.93 18.66 -2.07
CA HIS A 147 5.06 18.92 -2.97
C HIS A 147 5.41 17.78 -3.91
N HIS A 148 4.80 16.58 -3.77
CA HIS A 148 5.09 15.41 -4.60
C HIS A 148 3.81 14.73 -5.10
N GLU A 149 3.96 13.91 -6.13
CA GLU A 149 2.98 12.89 -6.51
C GLU A 149 3.54 11.51 -6.14
N VAL A 150 2.82 10.74 -5.34
CA VAL A 150 3.15 9.36 -5.03
C VAL A 150 2.20 8.45 -5.79
N HIS A 151 2.73 7.59 -6.63
CA HIS A 151 1.99 6.65 -7.48
C HIS A 151 2.28 5.23 -7.00
N LEU A 152 1.27 4.56 -6.45
CA LEU A 152 1.37 3.21 -5.91
C LEU A 152 0.64 2.23 -6.83
N MET A 153 1.39 1.37 -7.53
CA MET A 153 0.84 0.21 -8.24
C MET A 153 0.85 -0.97 -7.26
N LEU A 154 -0.30 -1.21 -6.60
CA LEU A 154 -0.41 -2.15 -5.49
C LEU A 154 -0.33 -3.61 -5.93
N GLN A 155 -0.87 -3.92 -7.11
CA GLN A 155 -0.90 -5.26 -7.70
C GLN A 155 -0.35 -5.20 -9.12
N THR A 156 0.98 -5.33 -9.27
CA THR A 156 1.63 -5.31 -10.59
C THR A 156 1.36 -6.59 -11.38
N ASN A 157 1.15 -7.71 -10.68
CA ASN A 157 0.83 -9.01 -11.28
C ASN A 157 -0.41 -9.62 -10.61
N PRO A 158 -1.62 -9.03 -10.84
CA PRO A 158 -2.84 -9.47 -10.19
C PRO A 158 -3.23 -10.90 -10.60
N ASP A 159 -3.06 -11.28 -11.85
CA ASP A 159 -3.34 -12.64 -12.34
C ASP A 159 -2.48 -13.69 -11.64
N GLY A 160 -1.19 -13.43 -11.50
CA GLY A 160 -0.27 -14.31 -10.79
C GLY A 160 -0.58 -14.35 -9.30
N ARG A 161 -0.95 -13.21 -8.70
CA ARG A 161 -1.34 -13.12 -7.31
C ARG A 161 -2.60 -13.95 -7.04
N LYS A 162 -3.62 -13.86 -7.89
CA LYS A 162 -4.84 -14.64 -7.75
C LYS A 162 -4.59 -16.15 -7.83
N LYS A 163 -3.70 -16.58 -8.71
CA LYS A 163 -3.26 -18.00 -8.76
C LYS A 163 -2.53 -18.40 -7.47
N ALA A 164 -1.73 -17.53 -6.88
CA ALA A 164 -1.04 -17.82 -5.62
C ALA A 164 -2.03 -17.93 -4.45
N GLU A 165 -3.05 -17.07 -4.40
CA GLU A 165 -4.12 -17.07 -3.40
C GLU A 165 -4.91 -18.38 -3.37
N SER A 166 -5.11 -19.02 -4.54
CA SER A 166 -5.80 -20.32 -4.63
C SER A 166 -4.97 -21.51 -4.12
N GLY A 167 -3.76 -21.27 -3.60
CA GLY A 167 -2.89 -22.33 -3.10
C GLY A 167 -2.22 -23.17 -4.19
N LEU A 168 -2.41 -22.84 -5.47
CA LEU A 168 -1.77 -23.54 -6.57
C LEU A 168 -0.24 -23.47 -6.44
N ARG A 169 0.36 -24.60 -6.07
CA ARG A 169 1.80 -24.76 -6.07
C ARG A 169 2.33 -24.60 -7.51
N ARG A 170 3.44 -23.91 -7.63
CA ARG A 170 4.21 -23.85 -8.88
C ARG A 170 4.52 -25.28 -9.32
N THR A 171 3.79 -25.82 -10.29
CA THR A 171 4.24 -27.01 -11.01
C THR A 171 5.54 -26.61 -11.73
N ARG A 172 6.62 -27.39 -11.54
CA ARG A 172 7.87 -27.20 -12.29
C ARG A 172 7.51 -27.14 -13.78
N GLY A 173 7.66 -25.99 -14.41
CA GLY A 173 7.40 -25.82 -15.85
C GLY A 173 6.68 -24.55 -16.26
N ILE A 174 5.97 -23.88 -15.37
CA ILE A 174 5.44 -22.57 -15.70
C ILE A 174 6.45 -21.56 -15.14
N GLY A 175 7.37 -21.13 -15.99
CA GLY A 175 8.26 -20.03 -15.71
C GLY A 175 7.46 -18.80 -15.28
N ALA A 176 8.13 -17.79 -14.76
CA ALA A 176 7.57 -16.47 -14.48
C ALA A 176 7.08 -15.79 -15.79
N ALA A 177 6.37 -16.53 -16.64
CA ALA A 177 5.76 -16.12 -17.88
C ALA A 177 4.37 -15.55 -17.54
N GLY A 178 4.36 -14.38 -17.03
CA GLY A 178 3.16 -13.61 -16.82
C GLY A 178 3.41 -12.12 -16.93
N VAL A 179 4.67 -11.72 -17.08
CA VAL A 179 5.04 -10.37 -17.49
C VAL A 179 6.15 -10.51 -18.50
N ALA A 180 5.83 -10.48 -19.78
CA ALA A 180 6.76 -9.98 -20.77
C ALA A 180 6.78 -8.47 -20.56
N LEU A 181 7.89 -7.98 -20.08
CA LEU A 181 8.25 -6.58 -20.19
C LEU A 181 8.51 -6.28 -21.67
#